data_fcfcda7bf509bfc4de558a2e189ba473
#
_entry.id   fcfcda7bf509bfc4de558a2e189ba473
#
_cell.length_a   1.000
_cell.length_b   1.000
_cell.length_c   1.000
_cell.angle_alpha   90.00
_cell.angle_beta   90.00
_cell.angle_gamma   90.00
#
_symmetry.space_group_name_H-M   'P 1'
#
loop_
_entity.id
_entity.type
_entity.pdbx_description
1 polymer ?
#
loop_
_entity_poly.entity_id
_entity_poly.type
_entity_poly.pdbx_seq_one_letter_code
_entity_poly.pdbx_strand_id
1 'polypeptide(L)'
;MLVSAKEMLDKALAGKYAVGQFNINNLEWTKSILLTAQEMHAPVILGVSEGAGKYMTGFETVAAMVKAMDKSLGITVPVALHLDHGTYEGCYKCIKAGFTSIMFDGSHYPIDENIKKTTELVNVAHNLGLSIEAEVGSIGGEEDGVIGMGECADPNECKAIADLGVDMLAAGIGNIHGKYPANWPGLSFETLAAVKEKIGDMPLVLHGGTGIPADMIQKAISLGVSKINVNTECQLSFADATRKYVEAGKDLEGKGFDPRKLLAPGCEAIKETVREKIDLFGSAGKA
;
A
#
# COMPACT_ATOMS: atom_id res chain seq x y z
N MET A 1 -17.44 -3.26 -3.22
CA MET A 1 -17.42 -2.47 -4.49
C MET A 1 -16.11 -1.69 -4.54
N LEU A 2 -15.39 -1.81 -5.64
CA LEU A 2 -14.13 -1.09 -5.80
C LEU A 2 -14.39 0.42 -5.94
N VAL A 3 -13.64 1.21 -5.18
CA VAL A 3 -13.75 2.68 -5.12
C VAL A 3 -12.38 3.34 -5.27
N SER A 4 -12.38 4.63 -5.60
CA SER A 4 -11.18 5.48 -5.49
C SER A 4 -10.70 5.53 -4.03
N ALA A 5 -9.39 5.66 -3.81
CA ALA A 5 -8.85 5.79 -2.47
C ALA A 5 -9.09 7.17 -1.84
N LYS A 6 -9.43 8.19 -2.65
CA LYS A 6 -9.55 9.58 -2.18
C LYS A 6 -10.45 9.72 -0.95
N GLU A 7 -11.72 9.32 -1.06
CA GLU A 7 -12.69 9.56 0.02
C GLU A 7 -12.32 8.82 1.31
N MET A 8 -11.79 7.58 1.21
CA MET A 8 -11.38 6.84 2.41
C MET A 8 -10.17 7.47 3.10
N LEU A 9 -9.26 8.10 2.33
CA LEU A 9 -8.08 8.77 2.89
C LEU A 9 -8.41 10.16 3.45
N ASP A 10 -9.33 10.90 2.84
CA ASP A 10 -9.85 12.15 3.39
C ASP A 10 -10.53 11.89 4.75
N LYS A 11 -11.33 10.82 4.86
CA LYS A 11 -11.94 10.38 6.13
C LYS A 11 -10.88 9.94 7.14
N ALA A 12 -9.84 9.24 6.70
CA ALA A 12 -8.75 8.80 7.56
C ALA A 12 -7.99 9.99 8.16
N LEU A 13 -7.65 10.98 7.33
CA LEU A 13 -7.00 12.22 7.78
C LEU A 13 -7.85 12.96 8.81
N ALA A 14 -9.11 13.18 8.51
CA ALA A 14 -10.05 13.87 9.41
C ALA A 14 -10.27 13.10 10.72
N GLY A 15 -10.32 11.77 10.63
CA GLY A 15 -10.55 10.87 11.76
C GLY A 15 -9.29 10.49 12.54
N LYS A 16 -8.11 10.94 12.10
CA LYS A 16 -6.80 10.64 12.71
C LYS A 16 -6.55 9.13 12.85
N TYR A 17 -6.79 8.38 11.77
CA TYR A 17 -6.42 6.98 11.59
C TYR A 17 -5.75 6.80 10.22
N ALA A 18 -5.21 5.63 9.92
CA ALA A 18 -4.68 5.34 8.60
C ALA A 18 -5.34 4.10 8.00
N VAL A 19 -5.52 4.11 6.67
CA VAL A 19 -5.96 2.95 5.91
C VAL A 19 -4.73 2.11 5.55
N GLY A 20 -4.80 0.80 5.82
CA GLY A 20 -3.74 -0.12 5.42
C GLY A 20 -3.79 -0.39 3.91
N GLN A 21 -2.63 -0.22 3.26
CA GLN A 21 -2.39 -0.83 1.95
C GLN A 21 -1.63 -2.14 2.16
N PHE A 22 -2.19 -3.22 1.66
CA PHE A 22 -1.55 -4.53 1.67
C PHE A 22 -1.29 -4.98 0.24
N ASN A 23 -0.03 -5.34 -0.06
CA ASN A 23 0.33 -5.80 -1.39
C ASN A 23 -0.23 -7.19 -1.66
N ILE A 24 -0.73 -7.39 -2.88
CA ILE A 24 -1.27 -8.67 -3.35
C ILE A 24 -0.38 -9.26 -4.43
N ASN A 25 -0.13 -10.57 -4.35
CA ASN A 25 0.71 -11.29 -5.31
C ASN A 25 -0.03 -12.47 -5.96
N ASN A 26 -1.19 -12.86 -5.44
CA ASN A 26 -1.97 -14.00 -5.92
C ASN A 26 -3.38 -13.99 -5.32
N LEU A 27 -4.15 -15.05 -5.61
CA LEU A 27 -5.51 -15.25 -5.12
C LEU A 27 -5.57 -15.38 -3.59
N GLU A 28 -4.64 -16.12 -2.98
CA GLU A 28 -4.59 -16.40 -1.55
C GLU A 28 -4.41 -15.13 -0.73
N TRP A 29 -3.48 -14.26 -1.14
CA TRP A 29 -3.27 -12.93 -0.53
C TRP A 29 -4.51 -12.07 -0.63
N THR A 30 -5.02 -11.91 -1.84
CA THR A 30 -6.21 -11.08 -2.12
C THR A 30 -7.39 -11.50 -1.28
N LYS A 31 -7.68 -12.81 -1.24
CA LYS A 31 -8.78 -13.38 -0.45
C LYS A 31 -8.61 -13.13 1.04
N SER A 32 -7.42 -13.36 1.57
CA SER A 32 -7.13 -13.19 3.00
C SER A 32 -7.32 -11.75 3.45
N ILE A 33 -6.81 -10.79 2.67
CA ILE A 33 -6.93 -9.36 2.97
C ILE A 33 -8.39 -8.89 2.89
N LEU A 34 -9.11 -9.24 1.81
CA LEU A 34 -10.51 -8.84 1.64
C LEU A 34 -11.43 -9.38 2.74
N LEU A 35 -11.28 -10.66 3.11
CA LEU A 35 -12.07 -11.26 4.18
C LEU A 35 -11.79 -10.61 5.54
N THR A 36 -10.53 -10.30 5.83
CA THR A 36 -10.16 -9.65 7.09
C THR A 36 -10.67 -8.20 7.15
N ALA A 37 -10.54 -7.44 6.06
CA ALA A 37 -11.10 -6.09 5.99
C ALA A 37 -12.62 -6.09 6.18
N GLN A 38 -13.33 -7.05 5.57
CA GLN A 38 -14.76 -7.22 5.74
C GLN A 38 -15.14 -7.58 7.19
N GLU A 39 -14.42 -8.53 7.81
CA GLU A 39 -14.63 -8.94 9.19
C GLU A 39 -14.46 -7.77 10.17
N MET A 40 -13.45 -6.95 9.95
CA MET A 40 -13.12 -5.81 10.80
C MET A 40 -13.89 -4.52 10.46
N HIS A 41 -14.76 -4.56 9.46
CA HIS A 41 -15.46 -3.37 8.94
C HIS A 41 -14.49 -2.21 8.66
N ALA A 42 -13.36 -2.50 8.02
CA ALA A 42 -12.29 -1.55 7.75
C ALA A 42 -12.17 -1.27 6.23
N PRO A 43 -11.95 -0.01 5.82
CA PRO A 43 -11.52 0.28 4.45
C PRO A 43 -10.14 -0.32 4.20
N VAL A 44 -9.86 -0.73 2.96
CA VAL A 44 -8.58 -1.35 2.60
C VAL A 44 -8.12 -0.95 1.20
N ILE A 45 -6.81 -0.89 1.01
CA ILE A 45 -6.18 -0.68 -0.29
C ILE A 45 -5.39 -1.95 -0.66
N LEU A 46 -5.68 -2.51 -1.84
CA LEU A 46 -4.93 -3.61 -2.42
C LEU A 46 -3.84 -3.03 -3.32
N GLY A 47 -2.59 -3.09 -2.88
CA GLY A 47 -1.44 -2.60 -3.62
C GLY A 47 -0.92 -3.64 -4.61
N VAL A 48 -0.58 -3.21 -5.81
CA VAL A 48 -0.01 -4.06 -6.87
C VAL A 48 1.19 -3.35 -7.48
N SER A 49 2.39 -3.88 -7.25
CA SER A 49 3.58 -3.39 -7.94
C SER A 49 3.64 -3.88 -9.39
N GLU A 50 4.49 -3.29 -10.21
CA GLU A 50 4.67 -3.75 -11.60
C GLU A 50 5.20 -5.19 -11.64
N GLY A 51 6.09 -5.56 -10.71
CA GLY A 51 6.58 -6.92 -10.55
C GLY A 51 5.46 -7.91 -10.19
N ALA A 52 4.60 -7.57 -9.26
CA ALA A 52 3.44 -8.38 -8.90
C ALA A 52 2.44 -8.49 -10.06
N GLY A 53 2.19 -7.40 -10.78
CA GLY A 53 1.36 -7.41 -11.99
C GLY A 53 1.91 -8.34 -13.06
N LYS A 54 3.21 -8.29 -13.32
CA LYS A 54 3.89 -9.21 -14.24
C LYS A 54 3.81 -10.67 -13.79
N TYR A 55 4.03 -10.93 -12.49
CA TYR A 55 3.91 -12.27 -11.92
C TYR A 55 2.50 -12.84 -12.10
N MET A 56 1.48 -12.04 -11.90
CA MET A 56 0.07 -12.41 -12.08
C MET A 56 -0.41 -12.36 -13.54
N THR A 57 0.50 -12.30 -14.51
CA THR A 57 0.27 -12.32 -15.96
C THR A 57 -0.29 -11.05 -16.59
N GLY A 58 -0.41 -9.97 -15.84
CA GLY A 58 -0.83 -8.66 -16.33
C GLY A 58 -1.87 -7.97 -15.42
N PHE A 59 -1.96 -6.65 -15.53
CA PHE A 59 -2.88 -5.85 -14.73
C PHE A 59 -4.35 -6.14 -15.01
N GLU A 60 -4.70 -6.53 -16.24
CA GLU A 60 -6.06 -6.95 -16.59
C GLU A 60 -6.47 -8.22 -15.82
N THR A 61 -5.55 -9.19 -15.67
CA THR A 61 -5.78 -10.40 -14.86
C THR A 61 -6.00 -10.04 -13.40
N VAL A 62 -5.18 -9.15 -12.85
CA VAL A 62 -5.31 -8.67 -11.48
C VAL A 62 -6.66 -7.99 -11.27
N ALA A 63 -7.02 -7.04 -12.13
CA ALA A 63 -8.28 -6.32 -12.03
C ALA A 63 -9.49 -7.25 -12.15
N ALA A 64 -9.45 -8.21 -13.08
CA ALA A 64 -10.51 -9.20 -13.24
C ALA A 64 -10.66 -10.09 -11.99
N MET A 65 -9.54 -10.58 -11.45
CA MET A 65 -9.51 -11.38 -10.22
C MET A 65 -10.11 -10.63 -9.04
N VAL A 66 -9.64 -9.41 -8.78
CA VAL A 66 -10.11 -8.60 -7.65
C VAL A 66 -11.59 -8.25 -7.78
N LYS A 67 -12.06 -7.85 -8.97
CA LYS A 67 -13.50 -7.57 -9.24
C LYS A 67 -14.37 -8.81 -9.03
N ALA A 68 -13.90 -9.97 -9.48
CA ALA A 68 -14.64 -11.22 -9.29
C ALA A 68 -14.72 -11.61 -7.82
N MET A 69 -13.62 -11.44 -7.07
CA MET A 69 -13.57 -11.76 -5.64
C MET A 69 -14.42 -10.80 -4.81
N ASP A 70 -14.35 -9.49 -5.05
CA ASP A 70 -15.20 -8.47 -4.41
C ASP A 70 -16.68 -8.89 -4.48
N LYS A 71 -17.14 -9.26 -5.69
CA LYS A 71 -18.51 -9.71 -5.90
C LYS A 71 -18.81 -11.06 -5.24
N SER A 72 -17.96 -12.06 -5.44
CA SER A 72 -18.23 -13.43 -4.99
C SER A 72 -18.14 -13.59 -3.48
N LEU A 73 -17.31 -12.79 -2.80
CA LEU A 73 -17.17 -12.75 -1.35
C LEU A 73 -18.20 -11.83 -0.67
N GLY A 74 -18.97 -11.07 -1.45
CA GLY A 74 -19.96 -10.12 -0.91
C GLY A 74 -19.32 -8.99 -0.10
N ILE A 75 -18.18 -8.47 -0.58
CA ILE A 75 -17.47 -7.41 0.13
C ILE A 75 -18.29 -6.12 0.08
N THR A 76 -18.51 -5.52 1.24
CA THR A 76 -19.27 -4.28 1.42
C THR A 76 -18.44 -3.11 1.89
N VAL A 77 -17.27 -3.38 2.47
CA VAL A 77 -16.32 -2.33 2.89
C VAL A 77 -15.68 -1.66 1.66
N PRO A 78 -15.27 -0.38 1.75
CA PRO A 78 -14.55 0.29 0.68
C PRO A 78 -13.22 -0.40 0.38
N VAL A 79 -12.99 -0.74 -0.89
CA VAL A 79 -11.74 -1.35 -1.38
C VAL A 79 -11.21 -0.53 -2.54
N ALA A 80 -9.97 -0.08 -2.50
CA ALA A 80 -9.28 0.50 -3.65
C ALA A 80 -8.28 -0.51 -4.23
N LEU A 81 -8.28 -0.66 -5.56
CA LEU A 81 -7.25 -1.38 -6.29
C LEU A 81 -6.23 -0.38 -6.81
N HIS A 82 -5.01 -0.45 -6.29
CA HIS A 82 -3.99 0.59 -6.40
C HIS A 82 -2.70 0.07 -7.04
N LEU A 83 -2.18 0.80 -8.04
CA LEU A 83 -0.82 0.59 -8.53
C LEU A 83 0.17 1.17 -7.51
N ASP A 84 1.12 0.37 -7.07
CA ASP A 84 2.16 0.72 -6.10
C ASP A 84 3.51 0.89 -6.82
N HIS A 85 4.19 2.02 -6.61
CA HIS A 85 5.44 2.40 -7.30
C HIS A 85 5.39 2.24 -8.83
N GLY A 86 4.39 2.88 -9.46
CA GLY A 86 4.20 2.78 -10.90
C GLY A 86 5.13 3.68 -11.70
N THR A 87 5.65 3.14 -12.83
CA THR A 87 6.24 3.97 -13.87
C THR A 87 5.15 4.79 -14.57
N TYR A 88 5.55 5.80 -15.34
CA TYR A 88 4.62 6.62 -16.13
C TYR A 88 3.76 5.76 -17.07
N GLU A 89 4.37 4.81 -17.78
CA GLU A 89 3.67 3.86 -18.65
C GLU A 89 2.83 2.83 -17.87
N GLY A 90 3.31 2.42 -16.69
CA GLY A 90 2.59 1.53 -15.77
C GLY A 90 1.27 2.13 -15.31
N CYS A 91 1.24 3.43 -15.01
CA CYS A 91 0.03 4.15 -14.68
C CYS A 91 -1.04 4.04 -15.76
N TYR A 92 -0.70 4.27 -17.03
CA TYR A 92 -1.66 4.13 -18.15
C TYR A 92 -2.15 2.70 -18.34
N LYS A 93 -1.27 1.70 -18.15
CA LYS A 93 -1.67 0.28 -18.23
C LYS A 93 -2.68 -0.06 -17.12
N CYS A 94 -2.46 0.40 -15.90
CA CYS A 94 -3.37 0.16 -14.79
C CYS A 94 -4.72 0.89 -14.97
N ILE A 95 -4.70 2.14 -15.45
CA ILE A 95 -5.90 2.88 -15.81
C ILE A 95 -6.73 2.08 -16.83
N LYS A 96 -6.10 1.60 -17.90
CA LYS A 96 -6.74 0.79 -18.92
C LYS A 96 -7.29 -0.54 -18.39
N ALA A 97 -6.58 -1.18 -17.47
CA ALA A 97 -7.01 -2.43 -16.83
C ALA A 97 -8.20 -2.25 -15.88
N GLY A 98 -8.50 -1.00 -15.47
CA GLY A 98 -9.61 -0.67 -14.59
C GLY A 98 -9.26 -0.72 -13.11
N PHE A 99 -8.05 -0.31 -12.75
CA PHE A 99 -7.66 0.06 -11.39
C PHE A 99 -8.45 1.29 -10.95
N THR A 100 -8.62 1.49 -9.65
CA THR A 100 -9.36 2.63 -9.09
C THR A 100 -8.46 3.68 -8.46
N SER A 101 -7.16 3.38 -8.38
CA SER A 101 -6.14 4.25 -7.80
C SER A 101 -4.78 3.92 -8.42
N ILE A 102 -3.93 4.92 -8.59
CA ILE A 102 -2.58 4.75 -9.13
C ILE A 102 -1.57 5.54 -8.31
N MET A 103 -0.35 5.05 -8.20
CA MET A 103 0.81 5.82 -7.77
C MET A 103 1.76 6.01 -8.95
N PHE A 104 2.16 7.25 -9.19
CA PHE A 104 3.28 7.56 -10.05
C PHE A 104 4.51 7.84 -9.18
N ASP A 105 5.49 6.96 -9.27
CA ASP A 105 6.79 7.17 -8.63
C ASP A 105 7.70 8.00 -9.53
N GLY A 106 7.62 9.31 -9.34
CA GLY A 106 8.46 10.28 -10.04
C GLY A 106 9.70 10.70 -9.25
N SER A 107 9.97 10.09 -8.09
CA SER A 107 11.03 10.50 -7.16
C SER A 107 12.44 10.44 -7.75
N HIS A 108 12.66 9.57 -8.74
CA HIS A 108 13.94 9.41 -9.44
C HIS A 108 14.15 10.37 -10.62
N TYR A 109 13.13 11.17 -11.00
CA TYR A 109 13.27 12.23 -11.98
C TYR A 109 13.66 13.57 -11.32
N PRO A 110 14.31 14.48 -12.06
CA PRO A 110 14.38 15.88 -11.63
C PRO A 110 12.98 16.43 -11.37
N ILE A 111 12.85 17.33 -10.37
CA ILE A 111 11.55 17.82 -9.91
C ILE A 111 10.68 18.39 -11.04
N ASP A 112 11.25 19.10 -12.00
CA ASP A 112 10.51 19.68 -13.14
C ASP A 112 9.89 18.58 -14.02
N GLU A 113 10.58 17.46 -14.20
CA GLU A 113 10.06 16.32 -14.96
C GLU A 113 9.01 15.57 -14.17
N ASN A 114 9.20 15.37 -12.86
CA ASN A 114 8.20 14.81 -11.96
C ASN A 114 6.91 15.65 -12.02
N ILE A 115 7.00 16.97 -11.86
CA ILE A 115 5.86 17.91 -11.95
C ILE A 115 5.12 17.74 -13.28
N LYS A 116 5.83 17.72 -14.41
CA LYS A 116 5.23 17.59 -15.74
C LYS A 116 4.44 16.29 -15.88
N LYS A 117 5.06 15.16 -15.56
CA LYS A 117 4.45 13.83 -15.69
C LYS A 117 3.27 13.67 -14.71
N THR A 118 3.42 14.12 -13.48
CA THR A 118 2.37 14.10 -12.45
C THR A 118 1.17 14.94 -12.91
N THR A 119 1.39 16.14 -13.46
CA THR A 119 0.29 16.99 -13.97
C THR A 119 -0.54 16.28 -15.04
N GLU A 120 0.12 15.60 -15.98
CA GLU A 120 -0.59 14.84 -17.03
C GLU A 120 -1.41 13.71 -16.43
N LEU A 121 -0.82 12.93 -15.50
CA LEU A 121 -1.49 11.78 -14.86
C LEU A 121 -2.64 12.21 -13.94
N VAL A 122 -2.52 13.32 -13.20
CA VAL A 122 -3.62 13.89 -12.39
C VAL A 122 -4.83 14.17 -13.27
N ASN A 123 -4.63 14.86 -14.39
CA ASN A 123 -5.71 15.17 -15.31
C ASN A 123 -6.39 13.89 -15.84
N VAL A 124 -5.61 12.88 -16.23
CA VAL A 124 -6.16 11.61 -16.74
C VAL A 124 -6.89 10.85 -15.65
N ALA A 125 -6.29 10.70 -14.47
CA ALA A 125 -6.87 9.97 -13.35
C ALA A 125 -8.20 10.60 -12.90
N HIS A 126 -8.24 11.91 -12.66
CA HIS A 126 -9.43 12.61 -12.20
C HIS A 126 -10.57 12.60 -13.23
N ASN A 127 -10.28 12.74 -14.52
CA ASN A 127 -11.30 12.64 -15.58
C ASN A 127 -11.96 11.26 -15.63
N LEU A 128 -11.30 10.23 -15.10
CA LEU A 128 -11.81 8.85 -15.05
C LEU A 128 -12.30 8.46 -13.64
N GLY A 129 -12.26 9.38 -12.67
CA GLY A 129 -12.70 9.13 -11.29
C GLY A 129 -11.74 8.28 -10.46
N LEU A 130 -10.46 8.19 -10.85
CA LEU A 130 -9.42 7.52 -10.09
C LEU A 130 -8.74 8.49 -9.13
N SER A 131 -8.17 7.96 -8.04
CA SER A 131 -7.21 8.70 -7.21
C SER A 131 -5.78 8.49 -7.67
N ILE A 132 -4.94 9.49 -7.41
CA ILE A 132 -3.52 9.47 -7.74
C ILE A 132 -2.65 9.82 -6.53
N GLU A 133 -1.59 9.03 -6.35
CA GLU A 133 -0.48 9.25 -5.43
C GLU A 133 0.75 9.68 -6.20
N ALA A 134 1.55 10.56 -5.62
CA ALA A 134 2.88 10.90 -6.10
C ALA A 134 3.91 10.76 -4.99
N GLU A 135 5.21 10.74 -5.34
CA GLU A 135 6.31 10.61 -4.39
C GLU A 135 7.32 11.75 -4.54
N VAL A 136 7.82 12.21 -3.38
CA VAL A 136 8.92 13.18 -3.26
C VAL A 136 9.93 12.68 -2.22
N GLY A 137 11.22 12.87 -2.50
CA GLY A 137 12.30 12.21 -1.79
C GLY A 137 12.44 10.78 -2.28
N SER A 138 13.04 9.89 -1.51
CA SER A 138 13.09 8.47 -1.86
C SER A 138 12.88 7.58 -0.65
N ILE A 139 12.16 6.47 -0.87
CA ILE A 139 12.04 5.41 0.14
C ILE A 139 13.31 4.57 0.08
N GLY A 140 13.92 4.27 1.23
CA GLY A 140 15.11 3.43 1.30
C GLY A 140 14.81 1.96 1.07
N GLY A 141 15.86 1.13 0.88
CA GLY A 141 15.72 -0.32 0.70
C GLY A 141 15.44 -0.72 -0.75
N GLU A 142 14.90 -1.92 -0.93
CA GLU A 142 14.64 -2.51 -2.24
C GLU A 142 13.16 -2.87 -2.39
N GLU A 143 12.56 -2.43 -3.50
CA GLU A 143 11.22 -2.84 -3.95
C GLU A 143 11.30 -3.18 -5.44
N ASP A 144 10.86 -4.39 -5.82
CA ASP A 144 10.89 -4.93 -7.19
C ASP A 144 12.26 -4.79 -7.92
N GLY A 145 13.37 -4.89 -7.18
CA GLY A 145 14.74 -4.76 -7.72
C GLY A 145 15.23 -3.32 -7.87
N VAL A 146 14.43 -2.32 -7.48
CA VAL A 146 14.84 -0.91 -7.41
C VAL A 146 15.33 -0.61 -5.99
N ILE A 147 16.54 -0.07 -5.89
CA ILE A 147 17.16 0.29 -4.61
C ILE A 147 17.01 1.80 -4.39
N GLY A 148 16.27 2.17 -3.34
CA GLY A 148 16.14 3.55 -2.88
C GLY A 148 17.23 3.93 -1.89
N MET A 149 17.68 5.17 -1.94
CA MET A 149 18.70 5.70 -1.03
C MET A 149 18.13 6.19 0.31
N GLY A 150 16.81 6.35 0.43
CA GLY A 150 16.15 6.81 1.66
C GLY A 150 16.32 8.29 1.92
N GLU A 151 16.35 9.12 0.89
CA GLU A 151 16.47 10.57 1.01
C GLU A 151 15.20 11.19 1.57
N CYS A 152 15.35 12.04 2.59
CA CYS A 152 14.23 12.81 3.12
C CYS A 152 13.71 13.80 2.07
N ALA A 153 12.38 13.91 1.99
CA ALA A 153 11.69 14.80 1.06
C ALA A 153 11.95 16.27 1.38
N ASP A 154 12.13 17.09 0.34
CA ASP A 154 12.12 18.55 0.48
C ASP A 154 10.66 19.05 0.61
N PRO A 155 10.31 19.76 1.70
CA PRO A 155 8.94 20.25 1.89
C PRO A 155 8.45 21.21 0.79
N ASN A 156 9.33 21.93 0.10
CA ASN A 156 8.93 22.81 -0.99
C ASN A 156 8.63 22.02 -2.28
N GLU A 157 9.39 20.96 -2.55
CA GLU A 157 9.07 20.02 -3.63
C GLU A 157 7.76 19.28 -3.34
N CYS A 158 7.54 18.85 -2.09
CA CYS A 158 6.26 18.30 -1.66
C CYS A 158 5.09 19.26 -1.93
N LYS A 159 5.27 20.54 -1.62
CA LYS A 159 4.27 21.57 -1.91
C LYS A 159 4.03 21.71 -3.41
N ALA A 160 5.07 21.72 -4.22
CA ALA A 160 4.96 21.85 -5.67
C ALA A 160 4.17 20.68 -6.30
N ILE A 161 4.40 19.45 -5.84
CA ILE A 161 3.66 18.27 -6.29
C ILE A 161 2.22 18.28 -5.74
N ALA A 162 2.02 18.65 -4.48
CA ALA A 162 0.69 18.74 -3.87
C ALA A 162 -0.22 19.74 -4.60
N ASP A 163 0.33 20.88 -5.03
CA ASP A 163 -0.40 21.92 -5.76
C ASP A 163 -0.88 21.48 -7.16
N LEU A 164 -0.39 20.35 -7.68
CA LEU A 164 -0.88 19.75 -8.92
C LEU A 164 -2.24 19.06 -8.75
N GLY A 165 -2.68 18.85 -7.49
CA GLY A 165 -3.95 18.25 -7.17
C GLY A 165 -3.91 16.72 -7.03
N VAL A 166 -2.75 16.13 -6.71
CA VAL A 166 -2.69 14.72 -6.29
C VAL A 166 -3.58 14.48 -5.07
N ASP A 167 -4.10 13.27 -4.89
CA ASP A 167 -5.03 12.96 -3.81
C ASP A 167 -4.32 12.52 -2.53
N MET A 168 -3.06 12.11 -2.63
CA MET A 168 -2.19 11.72 -1.53
C MET A 168 -0.73 11.83 -1.94
N LEU A 169 0.15 12.02 -0.96
CA LEU A 169 1.58 12.23 -1.19
C LEU A 169 2.43 11.30 -0.32
N ALA A 170 3.27 10.50 -0.96
CA ALA A 170 4.35 9.78 -0.32
C ALA A 170 5.56 10.71 -0.16
N ALA A 171 6.04 10.84 1.06
CA ALA A 171 7.22 11.63 1.37
C ALA A 171 8.29 10.77 2.02
N GLY A 172 9.51 10.78 1.49
CA GLY A 172 10.66 10.16 2.14
C GLY A 172 10.90 10.80 3.50
N ILE A 173 10.84 10.03 4.56
CA ILE A 173 11.07 10.48 5.95
C ILE A 173 12.01 9.52 6.71
N GLY A 174 12.92 8.86 5.99
CA GLY A 174 13.82 7.86 6.54
C GLY A 174 13.20 6.46 6.66
N ASN A 175 12.05 6.23 6.04
CA ASN A 175 11.39 4.95 5.93
C ASN A 175 12.05 4.07 4.86
N ILE A 176 11.96 2.74 5.04
CA ILE A 176 12.70 1.75 4.27
C ILE A 176 11.77 0.61 3.86
N HIS A 177 11.84 0.17 2.61
CA HIS A 177 11.22 -1.06 2.16
C HIS A 177 11.94 -2.28 2.74
N GLY A 178 11.20 -3.32 3.09
CA GLY A 178 11.76 -4.55 3.65
C GLY A 178 12.00 -4.49 5.15
N LYS A 179 13.10 -5.10 5.60
CA LYS A 179 13.47 -5.17 7.02
C LYS A 179 14.34 -3.99 7.41
N TYR A 180 13.96 -3.30 8.46
CA TYR A 180 14.78 -2.22 9.01
C TYR A 180 16.07 -2.76 9.65
N PRO A 181 17.23 -2.14 9.39
CA PRO A 181 18.47 -2.52 10.04
C PRO A 181 18.46 -2.15 11.53
N ALA A 182 19.23 -2.89 12.35
CA ALA A 182 19.26 -2.67 13.81
C ALA A 182 19.71 -1.25 14.24
N ASN A 183 20.46 -0.58 13.38
CA ASN A 183 20.95 0.79 13.60
C ASN A 183 20.09 1.86 12.91
N TRP A 184 18.88 1.53 12.49
CA TRP A 184 17.96 2.51 11.90
C TRP A 184 17.61 3.61 12.90
N PRO A 185 17.77 4.89 12.54
CA PRO A 185 17.58 6.00 13.49
C PRO A 185 16.11 6.32 13.80
N GLY A 186 15.17 5.70 13.09
CA GLY A 186 13.75 6.02 13.18
C GLY A 186 13.26 6.93 12.06
N LEU A 187 11.96 7.22 12.06
CA LEU A 187 11.33 8.16 11.14
C LEU A 187 11.73 9.61 11.46
N SER A 188 11.98 10.41 10.44
CA SER A 188 12.17 11.86 10.58
C SER A 188 10.84 12.57 10.78
N PHE A 189 10.41 12.72 12.02
CA PHE A 189 9.19 13.48 12.35
C PHE A 189 9.35 14.98 12.12
N GLU A 190 10.57 15.49 12.09
CA GLU A 190 10.86 16.87 11.72
C GLU A 190 10.51 17.11 10.25
N THR A 191 10.99 16.25 9.35
CA THR A 191 10.64 16.30 7.92
C THR A 191 9.14 16.13 7.73
N LEU A 192 8.51 15.14 8.40
CA LEU A 192 7.08 14.89 8.29
C LEU A 192 6.25 16.12 8.70
N ALA A 193 6.60 16.77 9.80
CA ALA A 193 5.92 17.97 10.29
C ALA A 193 6.10 19.16 9.32
N ALA A 194 7.32 19.35 8.79
CA ALA A 194 7.60 20.40 7.81
C ALA A 194 6.84 20.20 6.49
N VAL A 195 6.76 18.94 6.02
CA VAL A 195 5.95 18.60 4.86
C VAL A 195 4.48 18.89 5.13
N LYS A 196 3.94 18.42 6.26
CA LYS A 196 2.53 18.65 6.64
C LYS A 196 2.16 20.13 6.73
N GLU A 197 3.05 20.95 7.27
CA GLU A 197 2.85 22.42 7.32
C GLU A 197 2.72 23.02 5.91
N LYS A 198 3.48 22.54 4.95
CA LYS A 198 3.48 23.03 3.57
C LYS A 198 2.28 22.58 2.75
N ILE A 199 1.87 21.30 2.89
CA ILE A 199 0.83 20.72 2.04
C ILE A 199 -0.59 20.83 2.61
N GLY A 200 -0.73 21.25 3.88
CA GLY A 200 -2.06 21.44 4.52
C GLY A 200 -2.81 20.12 4.71
N ASP A 201 -4.07 20.07 4.31
CA ASP A 201 -4.99 18.95 4.58
C ASP A 201 -4.90 17.80 3.55
N MET A 202 -3.75 17.64 2.90
CA MET A 202 -3.50 16.51 2.02
C MET A 202 -3.15 15.26 2.83
N PRO A 203 -3.74 14.07 2.51
CA PRO A 203 -3.33 12.79 3.07
C PRO A 203 -1.87 12.47 2.77
N LEU A 204 -1.10 12.08 3.78
CA LEU A 204 0.28 11.60 3.64
C LEU A 204 0.32 10.08 3.64
N VAL A 205 1.26 9.53 2.89
CA VAL A 205 1.48 8.09 2.77
C VAL A 205 2.82 7.70 3.40
N LEU A 206 2.82 6.65 4.21
CA LEU A 206 4.00 6.03 4.77
C LEU A 206 4.23 4.68 4.09
N HIS A 207 5.24 4.60 3.23
CA HIS A 207 5.75 3.35 2.68
C HIS A 207 6.64 2.61 3.68
N GLY A 208 6.85 1.31 3.47
CA GLY A 208 7.73 0.51 4.32
C GLY A 208 7.23 0.34 5.75
N GLY A 209 5.93 0.17 5.95
CA GLY A 209 5.31 0.08 7.29
C GLY A 209 5.67 -1.17 8.11
N THR A 210 6.43 -2.12 7.54
CA THR A 210 6.83 -3.37 8.20
C THR A 210 7.86 -3.11 9.30
N GLY A 211 7.54 -3.50 10.55
CA GLY A 211 8.52 -3.47 11.66
C GLY A 211 8.79 -2.09 12.26
N ILE A 212 8.06 -1.04 11.86
CA ILE A 212 8.12 0.25 12.54
C ILE A 212 7.45 0.13 13.92
N PRO A 213 8.06 0.63 15.00
CA PRO A 213 7.45 0.63 16.33
C PRO A 213 6.07 1.29 16.37
N ALA A 214 5.16 0.72 17.18
CA ALA A 214 3.77 1.17 17.25
C ALA A 214 3.62 2.64 17.63
N ASP A 215 4.43 3.14 18.53
CA ASP A 215 4.45 4.55 18.95
C ASP A 215 4.86 5.49 17.82
N MET A 216 5.80 5.08 16.97
CA MET A 216 6.19 5.84 15.78
C MET A 216 5.06 5.85 14.73
N ILE A 217 4.38 4.73 14.52
CA ILE A 217 3.19 4.66 13.65
C ILE A 217 2.10 5.61 14.14
N GLN A 218 1.76 5.56 15.44
CA GLN A 218 0.75 6.42 16.02
C GLN A 218 1.12 7.91 15.91
N LYS A 219 2.40 8.23 16.12
CA LYS A 219 2.90 9.60 15.95
C LYS A 219 2.81 10.06 14.50
N ALA A 220 3.19 9.21 13.53
CA ALA A 220 3.06 9.52 12.10
C ALA A 220 1.59 9.79 11.71
N ILE A 221 0.65 8.96 12.17
CA ILE A 221 -0.79 9.16 11.95
C ILE A 221 -1.24 10.50 12.54
N SER A 222 -0.81 10.83 13.74
CA SER A 222 -1.17 12.11 14.39
C SER A 222 -0.67 13.33 13.60
N LEU A 223 0.37 13.17 12.77
CA LEU A 223 0.97 14.19 11.92
C LEU A 223 0.43 14.16 10.47
N GLY A 224 -0.62 13.37 10.19
CA GLY A 224 -1.32 13.40 8.91
C GLY A 224 -1.05 12.21 7.97
N VAL A 225 -0.29 11.20 8.40
CA VAL A 225 -0.22 9.93 7.67
C VAL A 225 -1.59 9.25 7.71
N SER A 226 -2.15 9.00 6.54
CA SER A 226 -3.50 8.46 6.35
C SER A 226 -3.53 7.15 5.55
N LYS A 227 -2.40 6.76 4.98
CA LYS A 227 -2.19 5.48 4.29
C LYS A 227 -0.85 4.90 4.74
N ILE A 228 -0.81 3.61 5.04
CA ILE A 228 0.42 2.91 5.44
C ILE A 228 0.54 1.62 4.63
N ASN A 229 1.66 1.46 3.92
CA ASN A 229 1.93 0.29 3.09
C ASN A 229 2.60 -0.83 3.90
N VAL A 230 2.04 -2.03 3.81
CA VAL A 230 2.54 -3.25 4.46
C VAL A 230 2.66 -4.37 3.43
N ASN A 231 3.87 -4.82 3.14
CA ASN A 231 4.16 -5.92 2.22
C ASN A 231 4.96 -7.02 2.91
N THR A 232 6.21 -6.72 3.27
CA THR A 232 7.19 -7.69 3.78
C THR A 232 6.67 -8.46 5.00
N GLU A 233 5.93 -7.84 5.89
CA GLU A 233 5.41 -8.52 7.10
C GLU A 233 4.42 -9.63 6.75
N CYS A 234 3.53 -9.39 5.76
CA CYS A 234 2.64 -10.43 5.25
C CYS A 234 3.42 -11.56 4.57
N GLN A 235 4.48 -11.24 3.82
CA GLN A 235 5.32 -12.24 3.18
C GLN A 235 6.05 -13.12 4.21
N LEU A 236 6.60 -12.51 5.25
CA LEU A 236 7.31 -13.22 6.32
C LEU A 236 6.38 -14.12 7.13
N SER A 237 5.21 -13.64 7.51
CA SER A 237 4.23 -14.42 8.28
C SER A 237 3.71 -15.62 7.48
N PHE A 238 3.40 -15.42 6.19
CA PHE A 238 3.01 -16.51 5.29
C PHE A 238 4.10 -17.56 5.15
N ALA A 239 5.33 -17.13 4.88
CA ALA A 239 6.47 -18.03 4.68
C ALA A 239 6.77 -18.86 5.94
N ASP A 240 6.73 -18.23 7.11
CA ASP A 240 6.99 -18.88 8.39
C ASP A 240 5.92 -19.93 8.72
N ALA A 241 4.64 -19.58 8.57
CA ALA A 241 3.54 -20.52 8.84
C ALA A 241 3.55 -21.71 7.86
N THR A 242 3.84 -21.48 6.58
CA THR A 242 3.96 -22.54 5.58
C THR A 242 5.16 -23.44 5.87
N ARG A 243 6.31 -22.87 6.27
CA ARG A 243 7.49 -23.65 6.67
C ARG A 243 7.19 -24.54 7.87
N LYS A 244 6.56 -24.01 8.91
CA LYS A 244 6.18 -24.78 10.09
C LYS A 244 5.27 -25.95 9.75
N TYR A 245 4.34 -25.75 8.81
CA TYR A 245 3.47 -26.82 8.32
C TYR A 245 4.24 -27.98 7.66
N VAL A 246 5.23 -27.63 6.81
CA VAL A 246 6.09 -28.61 6.13
C VAL A 246 7.06 -29.28 7.12
N GLU A 247 7.72 -28.51 7.99
CA GLU A 247 8.64 -29.06 9.00
C GLU A 247 7.94 -30.02 9.98
N ALA A 248 6.65 -29.80 10.24
CA ALA A 248 5.83 -30.72 11.04
C ALA A 248 5.36 -31.96 10.28
N GLY A 249 5.76 -32.12 9.01
CA GLY A 249 5.38 -33.27 8.16
C GLY A 249 3.89 -33.31 7.78
N LYS A 250 3.17 -32.22 7.96
CA LYS A 250 1.72 -32.16 7.69
C LYS A 250 1.36 -32.32 6.21
N ASP A 251 2.26 -31.94 5.33
CA ASP A 251 2.16 -32.15 3.88
C ASP A 251 2.20 -33.64 3.50
N LEU A 252 2.79 -34.49 4.34
CA LEU A 252 2.89 -35.94 4.16
C LEU A 252 1.69 -36.70 4.73
N GLU A 253 0.84 -36.08 5.53
CA GLU A 253 -0.34 -36.70 6.16
C GLU A 253 -1.57 -36.60 5.23
N GLY A 254 -2.12 -37.74 4.81
CA GLY A 254 -3.34 -37.81 4.00
C GLY A 254 -3.19 -37.00 2.69
N LYS A 255 -3.98 -35.93 2.54
CA LYS A 255 -3.88 -34.96 1.41
C LYS A 255 -3.30 -33.62 1.85
N GLY A 256 -2.37 -33.60 2.78
CA GLY A 256 -1.71 -32.37 3.26
C GLY A 256 -0.94 -31.61 2.18
N PHE A 257 -0.50 -32.30 1.12
CA PHE A 257 0.16 -31.72 -0.06
C PHE A 257 -0.80 -30.96 -1.01
N ASP A 258 -2.13 -31.09 -0.85
CA ASP A 258 -3.09 -30.31 -1.64
C ASP A 258 -2.86 -28.82 -1.41
N PRO A 259 -2.66 -27.98 -2.46
CA PRO A 259 -2.39 -26.55 -2.31
C PRO A 259 -3.36 -25.82 -1.39
N ARG A 260 -4.64 -26.23 -1.40
CA ARG A 260 -5.69 -25.65 -0.53
C ARG A 260 -5.44 -25.90 0.97
N LYS A 261 -4.68 -26.96 1.32
CA LYS A 261 -4.28 -27.29 2.69
C LYS A 261 -2.88 -26.79 2.99
N LEU A 262 -1.96 -26.95 2.05
CA LEU A 262 -0.56 -26.53 2.19
C LEU A 262 -0.44 -25.02 2.44
N LEU A 263 -1.26 -24.21 1.74
CA LEU A 263 -1.22 -22.74 1.83
C LEU A 263 -2.15 -22.19 2.93
N ALA A 264 -3.04 -22.99 3.48
CA ALA A 264 -4.01 -22.52 4.49
C ALA A 264 -3.36 -21.88 5.73
N PRO A 265 -2.31 -22.45 6.35
CA PRO A 265 -1.65 -21.83 7.50
C PRO A 265 -1.06 -20.44 7.16
N GLY A 266 -0.47 -20.31 5.97
CA GLY A 266 0.04 -19.04 5.50
C GLY A 266 -1.07 -18.00 5.30
N CYS A 267 -2.22 -18.41 4.75
CA CYS A 267 -3.38 -17.53 4.59
C CYS A 267 -3.90 -17.02 5.94
N GLU A 268 -3.99 -17.88 6.96
CA GLU A 268 -4.41 -17.46 8.31
C GLU A 268 -3.37 -16.50 8.93
N ALA A 269 -2.07 -16.75 8.75
CA ALA A 269 -1.02 -15.85 9.24
C ALA A 269 -1.11 -14.46 8.59
N ILE A 270 -1.44 -14.37 7.28
CA ILE A 270 -1.72 -13.07 6.63
C ILE A 270 -2.91 -12.37 7.29
N LYS A 271 -4.01 -13.09 7.55
CA LYS A 271 -5.20 -12.51 8.19
C LYS A 271 -4.88 -11.93 9.56
N GLU A 272 -4.08 -12.63 10.36
CA GLU A 272 -3.64 -12.14 11.67
C GLU A 272 -2.80 -10.87 11.54
N THR A 273 -1.80 -10.87 10.64
CA THR A 273 -1.00 -9.67 10.35
C THR A 273 -1.87 -8.49 9.92
N VAL A 274 -2.83 -8.72 9.03
CA VAL A 274 -3.75 -7.68 8.55
C VAL A 274 -4.64 -7.14 9.69
N ARG A 275 -5.17 -8.01 10.59
CA ARG A 275 -5.94 -7.60 11.77
C ARG A 275 -5.11 -6.69 12.67
N GLU A 276 -3.89 -7.13 13.02
CA GLU A 276 -2.97 -6.35 13.87
C GLU A 276 -2.70 -4.96 13.29
N LYS A 277 -2.49 -4.87 11.97
CA LYS A 277 -2.25 -3.58 11.31
C LYS A 277 -3.50 -2.71 11.25
N ILE A 278 -4.68 -3.27 10.95
CA ILE A 278 -5.94 -2.53 10.97
C ILE A 278 -6.21 -1.93 12.36
N ASP A 279 -5.97 -2.72 13.42
CA ASP A 279 -6.09 -2.25 14.81
C ASP A 279 -5.04 -1.17 15.13
N LEU A 280 -3.77 -1.43 14.79
CA LEU A 280 -2.68 -0.48 15.02
C LEU A 280 -2.92 0.85 14.31
N PHE A 281 -3.47 0.82 13.08
CA PHE A 281 -3.74 2.02 12.29
C PHE A 281 -5.05 2.72 12.69
N GLY A 282 -5.86 2.09 13.54
CA GLY A 282 -7.12 2.63 14.04
C GLY A 282 -8.26 2.62 13.01
N SER A 283 -8.16 1.79 11.97
CA SER A 283 -9.15 1.73 10.88
C SER A 283 -10.27 0.70 11.10
N ALA A 284 -10.25 -0.09 12.15
CA ALA A 284 -11.33 -1.00 12.51
C ALA A 284 -12.65 -0.24 12.71
N GLY A 285 -13.73 -0.72 12.08
CA GLY A 285 -15.05 -0.08 12.14
C GLY A 285 -15.18 1.26 11.42
N LYS A 286 -14.26 1.57 10.47
CA LYS A 286 -14.23 2.84 9.72
C LYS A 286 -14.71 2.73 8.27
N ALA A 287 -15.28 1.59 7.87
CA ALA A 287 -15.82 1.36 6.53
C ALA A 287 -17.13 2.12 6.29
#